data_93d1d65fb74890ece3a0b594968a7fd3
#
_entry.id   93d1d65fb74890ece3a0b594968a7fd3
#
_cell.length_a   1.000
_cell.length_b   1.000
_cell.length_c   1.000
_cell.angle_alpha   90.00
_cell.angle_beta   90.00
_cell.angle_gamma   90.00
#
_symmetry.space_group_name_H-M   'P 1'
#
loop_
_entity.id
_entity.type
_entity.pdbx_description
1 polymer ?
#
loop_
_entity_poly.entity_id
_entity_poly.type
_entity_poly.pdbx_seq_one_letter_code
_entity_poly.pdbx_strand_id
1 'polypeptide(L)'
;MYRSTCVPIVLICVVCLAGCYSPQSLVTPSETVSTTSAVPSAAIESELRTLATSWQGTPHLEGGSSRSGIDAPGLVLVIADQILGISLPHSTARQLGFGEEISRSSLMPGDIVFFRPTSMPRHVGVYLGSREFVHSWPNDGVSIARLDDPYWNGAYWAARRISGEPLVSAPVTPEEQPSRPTRRRVGW
;
A
#
# COMPACT_ATOMS: atom_id res chain seq x y z
N MET A 1 -62.76 51.80 -13.57
CA MET A 1 -63.85 51.51 -12.61
C MET A 1 -63.21 51.06 -11.30
N TYR A 2 -63.44 51.93 -10.34
CA TYR A 2 -62.97 51.92 -8.96
C TYR A 2 -63.72 50.86 -8.14
N ARG A 3 -63.06 50.11 -7.32
CA ARG A 3 -63.67 49.65 -6.07
C ARG A 3 -62.58 49.34 -5.01
N SER A 4 -62.53 50.30 -4.10
CA SER A 4 -61.99 50.17 -2.75
C SER A 4 -62.77 49.17 -1.94
N THR A 5 -62.09 48.43 -1.07
CA THR A 5 -62.68 47.92 0.16
C THR A 5 -61.63 47.75 1.27
N CYS A 6 -61.96 48.45 2.29
CA CYS A 6 -61.43 48.64 3.63
C CYS A 6 -60.77 47.48 4.37
N VAL A 7 -59.79 47.91 5.18
CA VAL A 7 -59.13 47.31 6.32
C VAL A 7 -60.14 47.10 7.50
N PRO A 8 -59.95 46.11 8.35
CA PRO A 8 -59.95 46.43 9.77
C PRO A 8 -58.68 46.03 10.49
N ILE A 9 -58.17 46.96 11.23
CA ILE A 9 -57.19 46.89 12.29
C ILE A 9 -57.75 46.00 13.41
N VAL A 10 -57.09 44.91 13.76
CA VAL A 10 -57.33 44.20 15.02
C VAL A 10 -56.09 44.35 15.89
N LEU A 11 -56.28 45.09 16.91
CA LEU A 11 -55.41 45.35 18.05
C LEU A 11 -55.47 44.13 18.97
N ILE A 12 -54.42 43.38 19.16
CA ILE A 12 -54.38 42.34 20.17
C ILE A 12 -53.15 42.49 21.06
N CYS A 13 -53.46 42.54 22.32
CA CYS A 13 -52.64 42.66 23.51
C CYS A 13 -51.31 42.00 23.55
N VAL A 14 -50.32 42.77 24.01
CA VAL A 14 -49.07 42.35 24.59
C VAL A 14 -49.31 41.65 25.95
N VAL A 15 -49.02 40.41 26.05
CA VAL A 15 -48.85 39.73 27.34
C VAL A 15 -47.38 39.42 27.51
N CYS A 16 -46.72 40.20 28.35
CA CYS A 16 -45.36 39.91 28.84
C CYS A 16 -45.41 38.73 29.79
N LEU A 17 -44.90 37.59 29.35
CA LEU A 17 -44.48 36.51 30.24
C LEU A 17 -42.95 36.55 30.31
N ALA A 18 -42.44 37.02 31.46
CA ALA A 18 -41.04 36.91 31.84
C ALA A 18 -40.70 35.43 32.09
N GLY A 19 -40.22 34.76 31.06
CA GLY A 19 -39.62 33.43 31.15
C GLY A 19 -38.11 33.57 31.41
N CYS A 20 -37.63 33.03 32.53
CA CYS A 20 -36.21 32.97 32.84
C CYS A 20 -35.48 32.21 31.74
N TYR A 21 -34.71 32.91 30.90
CA TYR A 21 -33.81 32.33 29.93
C TYR A 21 -32.51 31.97 30.61
N SER A 22 -32.34 30.66 30.97
CA SER A 22 -31.04 30.13 31.35
C SER A 22 -30.18 30.01 30.11
N PRO A 23 -28.98 30.59 30.07
CA PRO A 23 -28.06 30.35 28.97
C PRO A 23 -27.55 28.90 29.07
N GLN A 24 -28.11 28.01 28.24
CA GLN A 24 -27.49 26.73 27.97
C GLN A 24 -26.22 27.00 27.19
N SER A 25 -25.09 26.77 27.83
CA SER A 25 -23.79 26.70 27.17
C SER A 25 -23.88 25.64 26.07
N LEU A 26 -23.89 26.08 24.83
CA LEU A 26 -23.64 25.24 23.68
C LEU A 26 -22.20 24.75 23.79
N VAL A 27 -22.03 23.57 24.40
CA VAL A 27 -20.82 22.75 24.25
C VAL A 27 -20.84 22.30 22.78
N THR A 28 -20.15 23.05 21.94
CA THR A 28 -19.81 22.58 20.61
C THR A 28 -18.94 21.32 20.83
N PRO A 29 -19.34 20.16 20.29
CA PRO A 29 -18.39 19.06 20.20
C PRO A 29 -17.22 19.54 19.34
N SER A 30 -16.05 19.69 19.93
CA SER A 30 -14.82 19.77 19.15
C SER A 30 -14.73 18.46 18.36
N GLU A 31 -15.16 18.50 17.11
CA GLU A 31 -14.75 17.53 16.14
C GLU A 31 -13.24 17.62 16.03
N THR A 32 -12.58 16.73 16.79
CA THR A 32 -11.20 16.34 16.53
C THR A 32 -11.26 15.70 15.14
N VAL A 33 -11.12 16.52 14.12
CA VAL A 33 -10.82 16.03 12.77
C VAL A 33 -9.45 15.43 12.85
N SER A 34 -9.39 14.14 13.18
CA SER A 34 -8.24 13.32 12.89
C SER A 34 -8.13 13.28 11.37
N THR A 35 -7.43 14.26 10.81
CA THR A 35 -7.07 14.28 9.41
C THR A 35 -5.94 13.24 9.23
N THR A 36 -6.31 11.97 9.29
CA THR A 36 -5.53 10.95 8.61
C THR A 36 -5.70 11.23 7.13
N SER A 37 -4.76 11.94 6.57
CA SER A 37 -4.69 12.27 5.14
C SER A 37 -4.44 10.96 4.39
N ALA A 38 -5.51 10.20 4.17
CA ALA A 38 -5.46 9.07 3.25
C ALA A 38 -5.16 9.66 1.86
N VAL A 39 -3.92 9.49 1.40
CA VAL A 39 -3.53 9.85 0.04
C VAL A 39 -4.50 9.14 -0.91
N PRO A 40 -5.19 9.85 -1.82
CA PRO A 40 -6.12 9.20 -2.73
C PRO A 40 -5.43 8.09 -3.51
N SER A 41 -6.05 6.93 -3.64
CA SER A 41 -5.48 5.75 -4.34
C SER A 41 -4.96 6.09 -5.75
N ALA A 42 -5.60 7.02 -6.44
CA ALA A 42 -5.16 7.51 -7.75
C ALA A 42 -3.82 8.27 -7.70
N ALA A 43 -3.52 8.98 -6.61
CA ALA A 43 -2.23 9.66 -6.45
C ALA A 43 -1.11 8.66 -6.25
N ILE A 44 -1.33 7.63 -5.43
CA ILE A 44 -0.38 6.53 -5.22
C ILE A 44 -0.14 5.77 -6.53
N GLU A 45 -1.19 5.48 -7.31
CA GLU A 45 -1.05 4.81 -8.61
C GLU A 45 -0.17 5.64 -9.57
N SER A 46 -0.42 6.95 -9.67
CA SER A 46 0.37 7.84 -10.53
C SER A 46 1.84 7.90 -10.12
N GLU A 47 2.11 7.98 -8.83
CA GLU A 47 3.47 8.04 -8.29
C GLU A 47 4.21 6.71 -8.50
N LEU A 48 3.54 5.58 -8.23
CA LEU A 48 4.06 4.24 -8.50
C LEU A 48 4.41 4.04 -9.98
N ARG A 49 3.52 4.46 -10.88
CA ARG A 49 3.77 4.36 -12.34
C ARG A 49 4.96 5.20 -12.77
N THR A 50 5.06 6.42 -12.25
CA THR A 50 6.19 7.31 -12.52
C THR A 50 7.50 6.67 -12.06
N LEU A 51 7.52 6.16 -10.83
CA LEU A 51 8.68 5.49 -10.28
C LEU A 51 9.02 4.21 -11.06
N ALA A 52 8.05 3.34 -11.31
CA ALA A 52 8.23 2.12 -12.09
C ALA A 52 8.81 2.41 -13.48
N THR A 53 8.26 3.39 -14.19
CA THR A 53 8.75 3.82 -15.50
C THR A 53 10.19 4.33 -15.44
N SER A 54 10.54 5.06 -14.40
CA SER A 54 11.91 5.54 -14.20
C SER A 54 12.92 4.42 -14.02
N TRP A 55 12.50 3.26 -13.53
CA TRP A 55 13.35 2.08 -13.35
C TRP A 55 13.37 1.14 -14.57
N GLN A 56 12.46 1.27 -15.54
CA GLN A 56 12.44 0.40 -16.72
C GLN A 56 13.79 0.37 -17.44
N GLY A 57 14.17 -0.82 -17.90
CA GLY A 57 15.44 -1.06 -18.56
C GLY A 57 16.67 -1.15 -17.64
N THR A 58 16.52 -0.93 -16.32
CA THR A 58 17.61 -1.22 -15.37
C THR A 58 17.96 -2.71 -15.44
N PRO A 59 19.24 -3.09 -15.66
CA PRO A 59 19.63 -4.50 -15.79
C PRO A 59 19.27 -5.33 -14.56
N HIS A 60 18.94 -6.59 -14.76
CA HIS A 60 18.79 -7.52 -13.65
C HIS A 60 20.16 -7.88 -13.08
N LEU A 61 20.31 -7.79 -11.77
CA LEU A 61 21.50 -8.21 -11.05
C LEU A 61 21.07 -8.83 -9.73
N GLU A 62 21.35 -10.12 -9.54
CA GLU A 62 21.01 -10.83 -8.30
C GLU A 62 21.66 -10.17 -7.08
N GLY A 63 20.86 -9.91 -6.03
CA GLY A 63 21.29 -9.15 -4.84
C GLY A 63 21.47 -7.64 -5.08
N GLY A 64 21.18 -7.14 -6.27
CA GLY A 64 21.30 -5.72 -6.61
C GLY A 64 20.10 -4.89 -6.13
N SER A 65 20.36 -3.62 -5.80
CA SER A 65 19.33 -2.65 -5.37
C SER A 65 19.61 -1.23 -5.90
N SER A 66 20.28 -1.11 -7.04
CA SER A 66 20.70 0.17 -7.60
C SER A 66 20.40 0.27 -9.11
N ARG A 67 20.63 1.46 -9.68
CA ARG A 67 20.47 1.71 -11.13
C ARG A 67 21.48 0.96 -12.00
N SER A 68 22.58 0.50 -11.45
CA SER A 68 23.56 -0.34 -12.16
C SER A 68 23.12 -1.80 -12.25
N GLY A 69 22.15 -2.22 -11.44
CA GLY A 69 21.56 -3.54 -11.45
C GLY A 69 20.68 -3.77 -10.23
N ILE A 70 19.53 -4.42 -10.45
CA ILE A 70 18.53 -4.67 -9.42
C ILE A 70 17.84 -6.02 -9.66
N ASP A 71 17.62 -6.78 -8.57
CA ASP A 71 16.79 -7.98 -8.63
C ASP A 71 15.32 -7.70 -8.25
N ALA A 72 14.47 -8.70 -8.35
CA ALA A 72 13.06 -8.53 -8.06
C ALA A 72 12.76 -8.11 -6.61
N PRO A 73 13.31 -8.76 -5.56
CA PRO A 73 13.08 -8.30 -4.20
C PRO A 73 13.75 -6.96 -3.86
N GLY A 74 14.86 -6.61 -4.52
CA GLY A 74 15.50 -5.31 -4.42
C GLY A 74 14.63 -4.19 -4.99
N LEU A 75 13.98 -4.42 -6.13
CA LEU A 75 13.04 -3.47 -6.72
C LEU A 75 11.83 -3.22 -5.81
N VAL A 76 11.26 -4.29 -5.24
CA VAL A 76 10.15 -4.18 -4.27
C VAL A 76 10.57 -3.37 -3.04
N LEU A 77 11.77 -3.62 -2.50
CA LEU A 77 12.32 -2.88 -1.37
C LEU A 77 12.43 -1.38 -1.70
N VAL A 78 13.03 -1.05 -2.85
CA VAL A 78 13.22 0.36 -3.26
C VAL A 78 11.88 1.07 -3.45
N ILE A 79 10.89 0.42 -4.07
CA ILE A 79 9.56 1.01 -4.29
C ILE A 79 8.83 1.19 -2.94
N ALA A 80 8.86 0.19 -2.05
CA ALA A 80 8.23 0.27 -0.75
C ALA A 80 8.83 1.39 0.12
N ASP A 81 10.15 1.56 0.09
CA ASP A 81 10.84 2.63 0.80
C ASP A 81 10.45 4.02 0.26
N GLN A 82 10.51 4.20 -1.07
CA GLN A 82 10.27 5.51 -1.69
C GLN A 82 8.81 5.95 -1.67
N ILE A 83 7.86 5.03 -1.82
CA ILE A 83 6.42 5.36 -1.90
C ILE A 83 5.73 5.27 -0.53
N LEU A 84 6.11 4.29 0.29
CA LEU A 84 5.41 4.00 1.54
C LEU A 84 6.27 4.35 2.78
N GLY A 85 7.55 4.64 2.61
CA GLY A 85 8.50 4.84 3.73
C GLY A 85 8.75 3.56 4.53
N ILE A 86 8.55 2.38 3.93
CA ILE A 86 8.64 1.09 4.60
C ILE A 86 9.88 0.34 4.15
N SER A 87 10.73 0.01 5.10
CA SER A 87 11.90 -0.85 4.85
C SER A 87 11.52 -2.32 4.87
N LEU A 88 11.74 -3.00 3.74
CA LEU A 88 11.50 -4.43 3.59
C LEU A 88 12.81 -5.22 3.54
N PRO A 89 12.80 -6.51 3.90
CA PRO A 89 13.96 -7.36 3.71
C PRO A 89 14.23 -7.62 2.22
N HIS A 90 15.51 -7.67 1.82
CA HIS A 90 15.93 -8.00 0.45
C HIS A 90 15.83 -9.52 0.21
N SER A 91 14.62 -10.06 0.24
CA SER A 91 14.35 -11.48 0.05
C SER A 91 12.87 -11.72 -0.24
N THR A 92 12.54 -12.31 -1.39
CA THR A 92 11.17 -12.69 -1.76
C THR A 92 10.48 -13.54 -0.69
N ALA A 93 11.22 -14.49 -0.11
CA ALA A 93 10.67 -15.37 0.93
C ALA A 93 10.29 -14.61 2.21
N ARG A 94 11.11 -13.65 2.61
CA ARG A 94 10.84 -12.82 3.79
C ARG A 94 9.75 -11.78 3.50
N GLN A 95 9.76 -11.17 2.32
CA GLN A 95 8.72 -10.21 1.89
C GLN A 95 7.32 -10.83 1.90
N LEU A 96 7.20 -12.13 1.57
CA LEU A 96 5.93 -12.85 1.65
C LEU A 96 5.33 -12.89 3.07
N GLY A 97 6.14 -12.78 4.10
CA GLY A 97 5.71 -12.74 5.50
C GLY A 97 5.30 -11.35 5.99
N PHE A 98 5.42 -10.31 5.16
CA PHE A 98 5.06 -8.93 5.55
C PHE A 98 3.66 -8.58 5.06
N GLY A 99 2.97 -7.73 5.85
CA GLY A 99 1.66 -7.20 5.49
C GLY A 99 0.53 -8.21 5.58
N GLU A 100 -0.63 -7.78 5.12
CA GLU A 100 -1.86 -8.58 5.09
C GLU A 100 -1.98 -9.36 3.80
N GLU A 101 -2.54 -10.57 3.88
CA GLU A 101 -2.88 -11.35 2.70
C GLU A 101 -4.06 -10.75 1.97
N ILE A 102 -3.89 -10.48 0.66
CA ILE A 102 -4.91 -9.87 -0.18
C ILE A 102 -5.34 -10.86 -1.26
N SER A 103 -6.65 -10.99 -1.46
CA SER A 103 -7.17 -11.75 -2.60
C SER A 103 -6.83 -11.05 -3.92
N ARG A 104 -6.65 -11.82 -4.99
CA ARG A 104 -6.34 -11.29 -6.32
C ARG A 104 -7.38 -10.28 -6.83
N SER A 105 -8.66 -10.46 -6.46
CA SER A 105 -9.75 -9.55 -6.84
C SER A 105 -9.74 -8.23 -6.07
N SER A 106 -9.02 -8.17 -4.96
CA SER A 106 -8.92 -6.98 -4.08
C SER A 106 -7.60 -6.23 -4.24
N LEU A 107 -6.82 -6.54 -5.28
CA LEU A 107 -5.54 -5.87 -5.54
C LEU A 107 -5.72 -4.38 -5.75
N MET A 108 -4.86 -3.60 -5.09
CA MET A 108 -4.75 -2.15 -5.22
C MET A 108 -3.30 -1.75 -5.56
N PRO A 109 -3.08 -0.61 -6.23
CA PRO A 109 -1.73 -0.11 -6.49
C PRO A 109 -0.87 -0.07 -5.22
N GLY A 110 0.35 -0.61 -5.30
CA GLY A 110 1.27 -0.76 -4.17
C GLY A 110 1.26 -2.13 -3.50
N ASP A 111 0.27 -2.99 -3.80
CA ASP A 111 0.30 -4.37 -3.31
C ASP A 111 1.47 -5.14 -3.91
N ILE A 112 2.11 -5.98 -3.10
CA ILE A 112 3.18 -6.86 -3.55
C ILE A 112 2.55 -8.15 -4.07
N VAL A 113 2.90 -8.52 -5.30
CA VAL A 113 2.40 -9.72 -5.97
C VAL A 113 3.51 -10.76 -6.08
N PHE A 114 3.19 -12.00 -5.74
CA PHE A 114 4.12 -13.13 -5.69
C PHE A 114 3.75 -14.18 -6.72
N PHE A 115 4.76 -14.79 -7.29
CA PHE A 115 4.62 -15.79 -8.34
C PHE A 115 5.49 -17.03 -8.06
N ARG A 116 5.08 -18.17 -8.63
CA ARG A 116 5.86 -19.40 -8.72
C ARG A 116 5.99 -19.82 -10.17
N PRO A 117 6.83 -19.11 -10.93
CA PRO A 117 7.06 -19.48 -12.31
C PRO A 117 7.83 -20.80 -12.39
N THR A 118 7.69 -21.53 -13.52
CA THR A 118 8.37 -22.82 -13.71
C THR A 118 9.90 -22.70 -13.79
N SER A 119 10.39 -21.52 -14.17
CA SER A 119 11.83 -21.25 -14.37
C SER A 119 12.59 -20.91 -13.07
N MET A 120 11.87 -20.58 -11.99
CA MET A 120 12.49 -20.23 -10.70
C MET A 120 11.53 -20.52 -9.54
N PRO A 121 12.04 -20.77 -8.31
CA PRO A 121 11.19 -21.15 -7.17
C PRO A 121 10.17 -20.09 -6.75
N ARG A 122 10.54 -18.82 -6.86
CA ARG A 122 9.71 -17.67 -6.43
C ARG A 122 10.10 -16.42 -7.19
N HIS A 123 9.10 -15.57 -7.44
CA HIS A 123 9.30 -14.26 -8.03
C HIS A 123 8.37 -13.24 -7.35
N VAL A 124 8.69 -11.96 -7.47
CA VAL A 124 7.95 -10.88 -6.81
C VAL A 124 7.93 -9.63 -7.67
N GLY A 125 6.87 -8.84 -7.55
CA GLY A 125 6.72 -7.53 -8.16
C GLY A 125 5.77 -6.65 -7.38
N VAL A 126 5.59 -5.40 -7.83
CA VAL A 126 4.67 -4.43 -7.25
C VAL A 126 3.53 -4.17 -8.23
N TYR A 127 2.31 -4.32 -7.76
CA TYR A 127 1.11 -4.07 -8.56
C TYR A 127 0.91 -2.57 -8.78
N LEU A 128 0.68 -2.18 -10.03
CA LEU A 128 0.55 -0.78 -10.47
C LEU A 128 -0.90 -0.35 -10.74
N GLY A 129 -1.86 -1.25 -10.57
CA GLY A 129 -3.22 -1.03 -11.07
C GLY A 129 -3.40 -1.57 -12.49
N SER A 130 -4.65 -1.56 -13.01
CA SER A 130 -4.98 -1.95 -14.39
C SER A 130 -4.45 -3.32 -14.84
N ARG A 131 -4.29 -4.26 -13.88
CA ARG A 131 -3.70 -5.61 -14.07
C ARG A 131 -2.22 -5.59 -14.46
N GLU A 132 -1.51 -4.49 -14.21
CA GLU A 132 -0.09 -4.37 -14.48
C GLU A 132 0.72 -4.43 -13.19
N PHE A 133 1.94 -4.94 -13.30
CA PHE A 133 2.91 -4.96 -12.20
C PHE A 133 4.32 -4.74 -12.74
N VAL A 134 5.17 -4.12 -11.94
CA VAL A 134 6.59 -3.94 -12.24
C VAL A 134 7.40 -5.01 -11.54
N HIS A 135 8.40 -5.54 -12.24
CA HIS A 135 9.32 -6.55 -11.72
C HIS A 135 10.69 -6.42 -12.38
N SER A 136 11.69 -7.13 -11.86
CA SER A 136 13.00 -7.29 -12.52
C SER A 136 13.18 -8.74 -12.95
N TRP A 137 13.40 -8.97 -14.25
CA TRP A 137 13.54 -10.31 -14.83
C TRP A 137 14.94 -10.53 -15.41
N PRO A 138 15.53 -11.73 -15.29
CA PRO A 138 16.93 -11.99 -15.67
C PRO A 138 17.32 -11.52 -17.08
N ASN A 139 16.45 -11.67 -18.07
CA ASN A 139 16.76 -11.33 -19.46
C ASN A 139 16.37 -9.91 -19.86
N ASP A 140 15.34 -9.36 -19.20
CA ASP A 140 14.71 -8.11 -19.62
C ASP A 140 15.01 -6.94 -18.67
N GLY A 141 15.63 -7.23 -17.51
CA GLY A 141 15.80 -6.24 -16.47
C GLY A 141 14.45 -5.80 -15.88
N VAL A 142 14.37 -4.54 -15.48
CA VAL A 142 13.12 -3.98 -14.94
C VAL A 142 12.14 -3.72 -16.09
N SER A 143 10.97 -4.34 -15.97
CA SER A 143 9.89 -4.23 -16.97
C SER A 143 8.52 -4.23 -16.30
N ILE A 144 7.50 -3.78 -17.04
CA ILE A 144 6.10 -3.84 -16.64
C ILE A 144 5.45 -5.00 -17.40
N ALA A 145 4.82 -5.89 -16.66
CA ALA A 145 4.11 -7.05 -17.19
C ALA A 145 2.63 -7.03 -16.77
N ARG A 146 1.82 -7.91 -17.36
CA ARG A 146 0.39 -8.02 -17.10
C ARG A 146 0.06 -9.29 -16.33
N LEU A 147 -0.80 -9.16 -15.31
CA LEU A 147 -1.29 -10.30 -14.53
C LEU A 147 -2.20 -11.24 -15.33
N ASP A 148 -2.82 -10.76 -16.41
CA ASP A 148 -3.68 -11.55 -17.29
C ASP A 148 -2.90 -12.21 -18.45
N ASP A 149 -1.61 -11.93 -18.62
CA ASP A 149 -0.74 -12.73 -19.50
C ASP A 149 -0.75 -14.19 -19.06
N PRO A 150 -0.90 -15.16 -20.00
CA PRO A 150 -1.00 -16.58 -19.66
C PRO A 150 0.12 -17.09 -18.75
N TYR A 151 1.35 -16.64 -18.96
CA TYR A 151 2.51 -17.04 -18.15
C TYR A 151 2.36 -16.54 -16.70
N TRP A 152 2.10 -15.24 -16.50
CA TRP A 152 1.98 -14.64 -15.17
C TRP A 152 0.70 -15.05 -14.47
N ASN A 153 -0.39 -15.23 -15.24
CA ASN A 153 -1.64 -15.73 -14.72
C ASN A 153 -1.51 -17.14 -14.12
N GLY A 154 -0.80 -18.03 -14.82
CA GLY A 154 -0.55 -19.40 -14.34
C GLY A 154 0.45 -19.45 -13.19
N ALA A 155 1.38 -18.51 -13.12
CA ALA A 155 2.39 -18.45 -12.07
C ALA A 155 1.94 -17.71 -10.80
N TYR A 156 0.85 -16.93 -10.86
CA TYR A 156 0.36 -16.15 -9.72
C TYR A 156 0.12 -17.03 -8.49
N TRP A 157 0.66 -16.59 -7.35
CA TRP A 157 0.59 -17.38 -6.12
C TRP A 157 -0.09 -16.65 -4.96
N ALA A 158 0.30 -15.40 -4.65
CA ALA A 158 -0.18 -14.66 -3.49
C ALA A 158 -0.05 -13.16 -3.71
N ALA A 159 -0.70 -12.37 -2.86
CA ALA A 159 -0.43 -10.95 -2.74
C ALA A 159 -0.42 -10.51 -1.28
N ARG A 160 0.33 -9.43 -1.00
CA ARG A 160 0.45 -8.80 0.30
C ARG A 160 0.24 -7.30 0.19
N ARG A 161 -0.58 -6.74 1.07
CA ARG A 161 -0.71 -5.28 1.25
C ARG A 161 0.15 -4.86 2.42
N ILE A 162 1.04 -3.90 2.16
CA ILE A 162 1.86 -3.31 3.20
C ILE A 162 1.23 -1.97 3.55
N SER A 163 0.66 -1.87 4.74
CA SER A 163 0.20 -0.61 5.31
C SER A 163 1.30 -0.04 6.22
N GLY A 164 1.45 1.28 6.27
CA GLY A 164 2.56 1.97 6.94
C GLY A 164 2.64 1.87 8.47
N GLU A 165 1.95 0.92 9.09
CA GLU A 165 2.23 0.50 10.46
C GLU A 165 3.30 -0.60 10.40
N PRO A 166 4.48 -0.44 11.01
CA PRO A 166 5.44 -1.51 11.11
C PRO A 166 4.80 -2.63 11.92
N LEU A 167 4.43 -3.73 11.25
CA LEU A 167 4.07 -4.95 11.95
C LEU A 167 5.29 -5.30 12.80
N VAL A 168 5.11 -5.19 14.12
CA VAL A 168 6.10 -5.64 15.09
C VAL A 168 6.58 -7.01 14.63
N SER A 169 7.81 -7.08 14.20
CA SER A 169 8.43 -8.28 13.63
C SER A 169 8.10 -9.47 14.52
N ALA A 170 7.43 -10.47 13.94
CA ALA A 170 7.37 -11.78 14.57
C ALA A 170 8.82 -12.16 14.95
N PRO A 171 9.07 -12.66 16.17
CA PRO A 171 10.41 -13.00 16.60
C PRO A 171 11.02 -13.94 15.57
N VAL A 172 12.11 -13.48 14.95
CA VAL A 172 12.92 -14.33 14.06
C VAL A 172 13.47 -15.43 14.96
N THR A 173 12.83 -16.59 14.94
CA THR A 173 13.46 -17.81 15.48
C THR A 173 14.77 -17.96 14.72
N PRO A 174 15.93 -17.97 15.38
CA PRO A 174 17.19 -18.20 14.68
C PRO A 174 17.07 -19.53 13.98
N GLU A 175 17.00 -19.52 12.66
CA GLU A 175 17.13 -20.73 11.85
C GLU A 175 18.49 -21.34 12.18
N GLU A 176 18.44 -22.50 12.81
CA GLU A 176 19.58 -23.31 13.20
C GLU A 176 20.54 -23.40 12.01
N GLN A 177 21.65 -22.68 12.09
CA GLN A 177 22.73 -22.83 11.12
C GLN A 177 23.17 -24.29 11.16
N PRO A 178 23.20 -25.01 10.01
CA PRO A 178 23.73 -26.36 9.99
C PRO A 178 25.17 -26.29 10.51
N SER A 179 25.41 -26.98 11.63
CA SER A 179 26.70 -27.08 12.28
C SER A 179 27.75 -27.49 11.25
N ARG A 180 28.77 -26.65 11.04
CA ARG A 180 29.94 -26.99 10.26
C ARG A 180 30.49 -28.31 10.76
N PRO A 181 30.75 -29.32 9.90
CA PRO A 181 31.39 -30.54 10.32
C PRO A 181 32.76 -30.17 10.87
N THR A 182 33.00 -30.52 12.14
CA THR A 182 34.30 -30.39 12.79
C THR A 182 35.27 -31.28 12.06
N ARG A 183 36.23 -30.67 11.38
CA ARG A 183 37.36 -31.37 10.76
C ARG A 183 38.13 -32.08 11.87
N ARG A 184 37.94 -33.41 11.97
CA ARG A 184 38.74 -34.28 12.84
C ARG A 184 40.22 -34.13 12.42
N ARG A 185 41.05 -33.54 13.29
CA ARG A 185 42.52 -33.58 13.14
C ARG A 185 42.91 -35.02 13.27
N VAL A 186 43.36 -35.63 12.18
CA VAL A 186 44.11 -36.87 12.21
C VAL A 186 45.52 -36.45 12.61
N GLY A 187 45.92 -36.77 13.85
CA GLY A 187 47.30 -36.62 14.29
C GLY A 187 48.13 -37.75 13.71
N TRP A 188 49.33 -37.41 13.38
CA TRP A 188 50.43 -38.36 13.03
C TRP A 188 51.08 -38.89 14.32
#